data_0d7e1a2bff5afc1d1328196a111307c7
#
_entry.id   0d7e1a2bff5afc1d1328196a111307c7
#
_cell.length_a   1.000
_cell.length_b   1.000
_cell.length_c   1.000
_cell.angle_alpha   90.00
_cell.angle_beta   90.00
_cell.angle_gamma   90.00
#
_symmetry.space_group_name_H-M   'P 1'
#
loop_
_entity.id
_entity.type
_entity.pdbx_description
1 polymer ?
#
loop_
_entity_poly.entity_id
_entity_poly.type
_entity_poly.pdbx_seq_one_letter_code
_entity_poly.pdbx_strand_id
1 'polypeptide(L)'
;PCFDRNITINVDFNYLLTASLMSLPVASEIPTTVGVTYSLALLPDSKMRQRVTDSRVGIASVSKLTFDNNIAKSKQTFIAQRWNLVPQNLKAYEQGKLSKPVKPICFYIDDAFPVEWKNAIKQGVELWNKAFEQAGYQKAIEALDFPKNDHNFDADDIAYSCIRYVPSTAEKVTSS
;
A
#
# COMPACT_ATOMS: atom_id res chain seq x y z
N PRO A 1 -11.07 -12.86 6.48
CA PRO A 1 -12.27 -12.14 6.05
C PRO A 1 -12.41 -12.15 4.52
N CYS A 2 -13.65 -11.97 4.04
CA CYS A 2 -13.99 -11.94 2.62
C CYS A 2 -14.76 -10.64 2.34
N PHE A 3 -14.28 -9.88 1.38
CA PHE A 3 -14.84 -8.59 0.97
C PHE A 3 -15.17 -8.63 -0.52
N ASP A 4 -15.84 -7.60 -1.04
CA ASP A 4 -16.26 -7.54 -2.45
C ASP A 4 -15.11 -7.69 -3.45
N ARG A 5 -13.92 -7.22 -3.09
CA ARG A 5 -12.76 -7.18 -3.98
C ARG A 5 -11.51 -7.87 -3.45
N ASN A 6 -11.54 -8.37 -2.24
CA ASN A 6 -10.41 -9.11 -1.68
C ASN A 6 -10.82 -10.19 -0.68
N ILE A 7 -9.96 -11.18 -0.56
CA ILE A 7 -10.06 -12.23 0.43
C ILE A 7 -8.75 -12.24 1.21
N THR A 8 -8.84 -12.17 2.52
CA THR A 8 -7.69 -12.29 3.43
C THR A 8 -7.74 -13.63 4.13
N ILE A 9 -6.67 -14.41 4.00
CA ILE A 9 -6.52 -15.76 4.56
C ILE A 9 -5.36 -15.72 5.54
N ASN A 10 -5.62 -15.98 6.82
CA ASN A 10 -4.60 -16.13 7.84
C ASN A 10 -4.29 -17.62 8.04
N VAL A 11 -3.03 -17.99 7.96
CA VAL A 11 -2.56 -19.38 8.08
C VAL A 11 -1.40 -19.42 9.05
N ASP A 12 -1.47 -20.33 10.03
CA ASP A 12 -0.37 -20.62 10.92
C ASP A 12 0.35 -21.89 10.44
N PHE A 13 1.61 -21.73 10.04
CA PHE A 13 2.47 -22.83 9.65
C PHE A 13 3.30 -23.28 10.86
N ASN A 14 3.27 -24.56 11.14
CA ASN A 14 4.11 -25.16 12.17
C ASN A 14 5.28 -25.89 11.50
N TYR A 15 6.49 -25.48 11.84
CA TYR A 15 7.73 -26.02 11.32
C TYR A 15 8.59 -26.59 12.44
N LEU A 16 9.41 -27.59 12.10
CA LEU A 16 10.56 -27.99 12.89
C LEU A 16 11.82 -27.38 12.26
N LEU A 17 12.41 -26.42 12.94
CA LEU A 17 13.59 -25.70 12.47
C LEU A 17 14.86 -26.48 12.90
N THR A 18 15.75 -26.72 11.92
CA THR A 18 17.09 -27.21 12.17
C THR A 18 18.09 -26.17 11.69
N ALA A 19 18.92 -25.67 12.57
CA ALA A 19 20.01 -24.76 12.26
C ALA A 19 21.33 -25.48 12.24
N SER A 20 22.13 -25.31 11.20
CA SER A 20 23.48 -25.88 11.06
C SER A 20 24.50 -24.78 10.87
N LEU A 21 25.63 -24.86 11.55
CA LEU A 21 26.78 -24.02 11.38
C LEU A 21 27.97 -24.91 10.94
N MET A 22 28.56 -24.59 9.79
CA MET A 22 29.66 -25.38 9.20
C MET A 22 29.35 -26.89 9.10
N SER A 23 28.14 -27.24 8.67
CA SER A 23 27.64 -28.61 8.57
C SER A 23 27.44 -29.35 9.90
N LEU A 24 27.62 -28.70 11.04
CA LEU A 24 27.31 -29.26 12.35
C LEU A 24 25.93 -28.75 12.78
N PRO A 25 25.02 -29.63 13.23
CA PRO A 25 23.72 -29.20 13.76
C PRO A 25 23.94 -28.43 15.07
N VAL A 26 23.55 -27.14 15.09
CA VAL A 26 23.61 -26.30 16.29
C VAL A 26 22.31 -26.41 17.08
N ALA A 27 21.22 -26.62 16.37
CA ALA A 27 19.91 -26.86 16.95
C ALA A 27 19.08 -27.68 15.97
N SER A 28 18.37 -28.69 16.45
CA SER A 28 17.53 -29.57 15.65
C SER A 28 16.12 -29.64 16.24
N GLU A 29 15.13 -29.72 15.34
CA GLU A 29 13.72 -29.94 15.67
C GLU A 29 13.12 -28.91 16.64
N ILE A 30 13.50 -27.60 16.50
CA ILE A 30 12.89 -26.54 17.29
C ILE A 30 11.49 -26.26 16.71
N PRO A 31 10.42 -26.51 17.48
CA PRO A 31 9.08 -26.22 17.03
C PRO A 31 8.92 -24.67 16.87
N THR A 32 8.56 -24.24 15.68
CA THR A 32 8.40 -22.82 15.34
C THR A 32 7.10 -22.62 14.60
N THR A 33 6.27 -21.71 15.09
CA THR A 33 5.02 -21.33 14.42
C THR A 33 5.24 -19.99 13.71
N VAL A 34 4.86 -19.93 12.42
CA VAL A 34 4.93 -18.71 11.59
C VAL A 34 3.53 -18.41 11.08
N GLY A 35 2.98 -17.27 11.52
CA GLY A 35 1.74 -16.75 10.98
C GLY A 35 1.99 -16.05 9.64
N VAL A 36 1.24 -16.42 8.61
CA VAL A 36 1.29 -15.81 7.27
C VAL A 36 -0.09 -15.36 6.87
N THR A 37 -0.19 -14.11 6.41
CA THR A 37 -1.42 -13.56 5.86
C THR A 37 -1.32 -13.47 4.34
N TYR A 38 -2.23 -14.15 3.66
CA TYR A 38 -2.40 -14.04 2.21
C TYR A 38 -3.54 -13.09 1.91
N SER A 39 -3.29 -12.09 1.07
CA SER A 39 -4.34 -11.22 0.55
C SER A 39 -4.45 -11.41 -0.96
N LEU A 40 -5.63 -11.85 -1.41
CA LEU A 40 -5.96 -12.02 -2.82
C LEU A 40 -6.89 -10.89 -3.23
N ALA A 41 -6.44 -10.05 -4.15
CA ALA A 41 -7.20 -8.89 -4.60
C ALA A 41 -7.67 -9.05 -6.04
N LEU A 42 -8.94 -8.75 -6.29
CA LEU A 42 -9.50 -8.69 -7.63
C LEU A 42 -9.05 -7.39 -8.32
N LEU A 43 -8.43 -7.51 -9.48
CA LEU A 43 -8.03 -6.36 -10.27
C LEU A 43 -9.25 -5.59 -10.79
N PRO A 44 -9.21 -4.25 -10.85
CA PRO A 44 -10.30 -3.46 -11.39
C PRO A 44 -10.46 -3.70 -12.91
N ASP A 45 -11.71 -3.67 -13.38
CA ASP A 45 -12.04 -3.80 -14.82
C ASP A 45 -11.43 -2.65 -15.62
N SER A 46 -11.55 -1.42 -15.10
CA SER A 46 -10.91 -0.23 -15.68
C SER A 46 -9.54 -0.02 -15.05
N LYS A 47 -8.50 -0.29 -15.82
CA LYS A 47 -7.11 -0.15 -15.38
C LYS A 47 -6.61 1.27 -15.60
N MET A 48 -5.88 1.79 -14.63
CA MET A 48 -5.18 3.06 -14.77
C MET A 48 -4.14 2.99 -15.90
N ARG A 49 -3.99 4.08 -16.66
CA ARG A 49 -2.95 4.18 -17.69
C ARG A 49 -1.56 4.01 -17.06
N GLN A 50 -0.84 2.99 -17.53
CA GLN A 50 0.51 2.70 -17.06
C GLN A 50 1.48 3.84 -17.46
N ARG A 51 2.39 4.18 -16.55
CA ARG A 51 3.51 5.07 -16.83
C ARG A 51 4.80 4.26 -16.72
N VAL A 52 5.48 4.11 -17.84
CA VAL A 52 6.81 3.48 -17.87
C VAL A 52 7.80 4.41 -17.17
N THR A 53 8.65 3.82 -16.35
CA THR A 53 9.74 4.50 -15.66
C THR A 53 11.05 3.73 -15.85
N ASP A 54 12.13 4.30 -15.36
CA ASP A 54 13.45 3.68 -15.35
C ASP A 54 13.90 3.45 -13.90
N SER A 55 14.54 2.31 -13.62
CA SER A 55 15.02 1.98 -12.27
C SER A 55 16.00 3.03 -11.69
N ARG A 56 16.62 3.86 -12.53
CA ARG A 56 17.53 4.94 -12.12
C ARG A 56 16.82 6.17 -11.56
N VAL A 57 15.51 6.29 -11.74
CA VAL A 57 14.74 7.51 -11.37
C VAL A 57 14.40 7.57 -9.88
N GLY A 58 14.55 6.47 -9.14
CA GLY A 58 14.27 6.46 -7.69
C GLY A 58 12.77 6.53 -7.32
N ILE A 59 11.87 6.27 -8.26
CA ILE A 59 10.43 6.15 -8.02
C ILE A 59 10.09 4.68 -7.76
N ALA A 60 9.24 4.41 -6.78
CA ALA A 60 8.72 3.06 -6.55
C ALA A 60 8.10 2.50 -7.83
N SER A 61 8.51 1.32 -8.23
CA SER A 61 8.09 0.71 -9.48
C SER A 61 7.88 -0.79 -9.35
N VAL A 62 7.02 -1.32 -10.20
CA VAL A 62 6.82 -2.77 -10.39
C VAL A 62 7.45 -3.15 -11.72
N SER A 63 8.27 -4.21 -11.72
CA SER A 63 8.81 -4.76 -12.96
C SER A 63 7.81 -5.72 -13.61
N LYS A 64 7.68 -5.59 -14.93
CA LYS A 64 6.91 -6.51 -15.76
C LYS A 64 7.82 -7.15 -16.78
N LEU A 65 7.86 -8.49 -16.79
CA LEU A 65 8.50 -9.27 -17.85
C LEU A 65 7.48 -9.56 -18.95
N THR A 66 7.83 -9.21 -20.18
CA THR A 66 7.03 -9.54 -21.37
C THR A 66 7.83 -10.55 -22.19
N PHE A 67 7.18 -11.67 -22.48
CA PHE A 67 7.70 -12.71 -23.37
C PHE A 67 7.02 -12.54 -24.74
N ASP A 68 7.84 -12.51 -25.78
CA ASP A 68 7.36 -12.46 -27.16
C ASP A 68 7.89 -13.71 -27.87
N ASN A 69 7.00 -14.45 -28.51
CA ASN A 69 7.35 -15.67 -29.23
C ASN A 69 8.30 -15.42 -30.43
N ASN A 70 8.36 -14.17 -30.89
CA ASN A 70 9.20 -13.76 -32.03
C ASN A 70 10.55 -13.20 -31.61
N ILE A 71 10.78 -13.00 -30.30
CA ILE A 71 12.00 -12.42 -29.77
C ILE A 71 12.60 -13.40 -28.77
N ALA A 72 13.84 -13.85 -29.03
CA ALA A 72 14.56 -14.78 -28.15
C ALA A 72 14.92 -14.21 -26.76
N LYS A 73 14.53 -12.96 -26.46
CA LYS A 73 14.80 -12.28 -25.17
C LYS A 73 13.53 -11.74 -24.57
N SER A 74 13.35 -12.00 -23.27
CA SER A 74 12.33 -11.33 -22.48
C SER A 74 12.65 -9.84 -22.33
N LYS A 75 11.62 -8.99 -22.42
CA LYS A 75 11.73 -7.56 -22.19
C LYS A 75 11.23 -7.23 -20.79
N GLN A 76 12.10 -6.65 -19.97
CA GLN A 76 11.72 -6.10 -18.67
C GLN A 76 11.31 -4.63 -18.83
N THR A 77 10.17 -4.28 -18.29
CA THR A 77 9.64 -2.90 -18.27
C THR A 77 9.30 -2.53 -16.84
N PHE A 78 9.69 -1.34 -16.41
CA PHE A 78 9.37 -0.81 -15.08
C PHE A 78 8.16 0.13 -15.19
N ILE A 79 7.18 -0.08 -14.31
CA ILE A 79 5.95 0.69 -14.27
C ILE A 79 5.91 1.45 -12.95
N ALA A 80 5.82 2.77 -13.02
CA ALA A 80 5.77 3.63 -11.84
C ALA A 80 4.53 3.35 -11.00
N GLN A 81 4.71 3.17 -9.71
CA GLN A 81 3.62 3.15 -8.74
C GLN A 81 3.20 4.60 -8.46
N ARG A 82 1.92 4.88 -8.61
CA ARG A 82 1.37 6.22 -8.39
C ARG A 82 -0.11 6.16 -8.06
N TRP A 83 -0.59 7.17 -7.40
CA TRP A 83 -2.02 7.35 -7.16
C TRP A 83 -2.77 7.69 -8.45
N ASN A 84 -3.99 7.17 -8.56
CA ASN A 84 -4.87 7.47 -9.70
C ASN A 84 -5.68 8.73 -9.39
N LEU A 85 -5.07 9.89 -9.58
CA LEU A 85 -5.72 11.17 -9.41
C LEU A 85 -6.23 11.67 -10.76
N VAL A 86 -7.55 11.85 -10.84
CA VAL A 86 -8.23 12.43 -12.01
C VAL A 86 -8.82 13.77 -11.58
N PRO A 87 -8.51 14.88 -12.26
CA PRO A 87 -9.03 16.18 -11.89
C PRO A 87 -10.54 16.25 -12.14
N GLN A 88 -11.30 16.79 -11.19
CA GLN A 88 -12.75 17.00 -11.32
C GLN A 88 -13.09 17.99 -12.42
N ASN A 89 -12.25 19.03 -12.61
CA ASN A 89 -12.36 19.98 -13.71
C ASN A 89 -11.11 19.92 -14.59
N LEU A 90 -11.17 19.07 -15.62
CA LEU A 90 -10.06 18.88 -16.55
C LEU A 90 -9.65 20.17 -17.27
N LYS A 91 -10.63 21.01 -17.70
CA LYS A 91 -10.33 22.25 -18.40
C LYS A 91 -9.57 23.25 -17.54
N ALA A 92 -9.96 23.38 -16.26
CA ALA A 92 -9.25 24.25 -15.32
C ALA A 92 -7.84 23.71 -15.04
N TYR A 93 -7.71 22.41 -14.88
CA TYR A 93 -6.41 21.74 -14.67
C TYR A 93 -5.45 21.95 -15.83
N GLU A 94 -5.91 21.80 -17.08
CA GLU A 94 -5.12 22.04 -18.30
C GLU A 94 -4.69 23.52 -18.44
N GLN A 95 -5.44 24.45 -17.83
CA GLN A 95 -5.09 25.88 -17.75
C GLN A 95 -4.13 26.19 -16.59
N GLY A 96 -3.63 25.19 -15.86
CA GLY A 96 -2.75 25.39 -14.72
C GLY A 96 -3.46 25.84 -13.44
N LYS A 97 -4.80 25.78 -13.38
CA LYS A 97 -5.57 26.08 -12.17
C LYS A 97 -5.71 24.84 -11.31
N LEU A 98 -5.73 25.03 -10.00
CA LEU A 98 -5.94 23.93 -9.07
C LEU A 98 -7.32 23.30 -9.25
N SER A 99 -7.37 21.98 -9.28
CA SER A 99 -8.60 21.21 -9.34
C SER A 99 -8.64 20.18 -8.22
N LYS A 100 -9.80 19.94 -7.62
CA LYS A 100 -9.97 18.79 -6.72
C LYS A 100 -9.90 17.50 -7.54
N PRO A 101 -9.39 16.42 -6.98
CA PRO A 101 -9.53 15.11 -7.61
C PRO A 101 -10.98 14.60 -7.51
N VAL A 102 -11.42 13.80 -8.46
CA VAL A 102 -12.74 13.11 -8.42
C VAL A 102 -12.84 12.23 -7.18
N LYS A 103 -11.75 11.53 -6.86
CA LYS A 103 -11.61 10.71 -5.64
C LYS A 103 -10.32 11.13 -4.94
N PRO A 104 -10.40 11.73 -3.74
CA PRO A 104 -9.21 12.04 -2.96
C PRO A 104 -8.56 10.76 -2.42
N ILE A 105 -7.32 10.87 -2.04
CA ILE A 105 -6.60 9.83 -1.31
C ILE A 105 -7.04 9.95 0.15
N CYS A 106 -7.71 8.93 0.68
CA CYS A 106 -8.18 8.94 2.07
C CYS A 106 -7.38 7.93 2.87
N PHE A 107 -6.75 8.39 3.96
CA PHE A 107 -6.14 7.52 4.95
C PHE A 107 -6.99 7.50 6.22
N TYR A 108 -7.40 6.31 6.62
CA TYR A 108 -8.11 6.09 7.87
C TYR A 108 -7.12 5.81 8.99
N ILE A 109 -7.22 6.56 10.09
CA ILE A 109 -6.30 6.46 11.21
C ILE A 109 -6.94 5.61 12.31
N ASP A 110 -6.22 4.57 12.72
CA ASP A 110 -6.67 3.63 13.74
C ASP A 110 -6.96 4.33 15.07
N ASP A 111 -8.09 3.96 15.69
CA ASP A 111 -8.51 4.49 16.98
C ASP A 111 -7.64 4.02 18.14
N ALA A 112 -6.86 2.96 17.94
CA ALA A 112 -5.90 2.46 18.93
C ALA A 112 -4.69 3.40 19.16
N PHE A 113 -4.44 4.37 18.27
CA PHE A 113 -3.40 5.36 18.48
C PHE A 113 -3.71 6.27 19.68
N PRO A 114 -2.71 6.63 20.52
CA PRO A 114 -2.84 7.72 21.48
C PRO A 114 -3.29 9.02 20.78
N VAL A 115 -4.17 9.79 21.44
CA VAL A 115 -4.80 10.98 20.82
C VAL A 115 -3.76 11.97 20.28
N GLU A 116 -2.67 12.18 21.02
CA GLU A 116 -1.58 13.10 20.62
C GLU A 116 -0.91 12.63 19.32
N TRP A 117 -0.62 11.34 19.20
CA TRP A 117 -0.02 10.76 18.00
C TRP A 117 -0.98 10.80 16.82
N LYS A 118 -2.25 10.50 17.07
CA LYS A 118 -3.30 10.53 16.06
C LYS A 118 -3.39 11.90 15.39
N ASN A 119 -3.36 12.98 16.19
CA ASN A 119 -3.37 14.35 15.68
C ASN A 119 -2.11 14.67 14.85
N ALA A 120 -0.94 14.26 15.32
CA ALA A 120 0.31 14.47 14.61
C ALA A 120 0.33 13.69 13.27
N ILE A 121 -0.16 12.45 13.26
CA ILE A 121 -0.26 11.63 12.05
C ILE A 121 -1.18 12.30 11.03
N LYS A 122 -2.37 12.76 11.45
CA LYS A 122 -3.30 13.48 10.56
C LYS A 122 -2.65 14.70 9.93
N GLN A 123 -2.02 15.54 10.73
CA GLN A 123 -1.31 16.72 10.24
C GLN A 123 -0.20 16.32 9.24
N GLY A 124 0.57 15.26 9.55
CA GLY A 124 1.62 14.75 8.68
C GLY A 124 1.10 14.28 7.33
N VAL A 125 -0.02 13.55 7.32
CA VAL A 125 -0.69 13.11 6.09
C VAL A 125 -1.18 14.30 5.27
N GLU A 126 -1.84 15.27 5.90
CA GLU A 126 -2.42 16.42 5.21
C GLU A 126 -1.38 17.42 4.70
N LEU A 127 -0.16 17.44 5.28
CA LEU A 127 0.96 18.24 4.75
C LEU A 127 1.31 17.92 3.29
N TRP A 128 1.07 16.69 2.85
CA TRP A 128 1.26 16.29 1.46
C TRP A 128 0.40 17.08 0.47
N ASN A 129 -0.70 17.71 0.92
CA ASN A 129 -1.49 18.58 0.04
C ASN A 129 -0.65 19.69 -0.59
N LYS A 130 0.39 20.21 0.10
CA LYS A 130 1.30 21.20 -0.47
C LYS A 130 2.04 20.66 -1.71
N ALA A 131 2.44 19.40 -1.69
CA ALA A 131 3.08 18.75 -2.84
C ALA A 131 2.07 18.49 -3.96
N PHE A 132 0.85 18.09 -3.62
CA PHE A 132 -0.21 17.89 -4.60
C PHE A 132 -0.68 19.19 -5.26
N GLU A 133 -0.62 20.33 -4.57
CA GLU A 133 -0.90 21.65 -5.13
C GLU A 133 0.12 22.02 -6.21
N GLN A 134 1.40 21.67 -6.02
CA GLN A 134 2.41 21.84 -7.07
C GLN A 134 2.12 20.95 -8.31
N ALA A 135 1.42 19.83 -8.11
CA ALA A 135 0.96 18.96 -9.19
C ALA A 135 -0.41 19.36 -9.78
N GLY A 136 -0.99 20.48 -9.33
CA GLY A 136 -2.26 21.00 -9.82
C GLY A 136 -3.51 20.50 -9.09
N TYR A 137 -3.35 19.81 -7.93
CA TYR A 137 -4.48 19.29 -7.16
C TYR A 137 -4.63 20.01 -5.83
N GLN A 138 -5.84 20.44 -5.50
CA GLN A 138 -6.19 20.92 -4.16
C GLN A 138 -6.97 19.84 -3.39
N LYS A 139 -6.71 19.69 -2.11
CA LYS A 139 -7.36 18.70 -1.24
C LYS A 139 -7.29 17.29 -1.84
N ALA A 140 -6.10 16.88 -2.23
CA ALA A 140 -5.86 15.60 -2.88
C ALA A 140 -5.77 14.44 -1.88
N ILE A 141 -5.39 14.73 -0.64
CA ILE A 141 -5.22 13.74 0.41
C ILE A 141 -5.90 14.20 1.70
N GLU A 142 -6.54 13.28 2.39
CA GLU A 142 -7.30 13.52 3.63
C GLU A 142 -6.96 12.44 4.65
N ALA A 143 -6.93 12.82 5.93
CA ALA A 143 -6.78 11.91 7.05
C ALA A 143 -8.09 11.84 7.85
N LEU A 144 -8.71 10.68 7.87
CA LEU A 144 -10.01 10.43 8.50
C LEU A 144 -9.86 9.52 9.73
N ASP A 145 -10.78 9.62 10.67
CA ASP A 145 -10.91 8.63 11.74
C ASP A 145 -11.60 7.36 11.22
N PHE A 146 -11.39 6.24 11.89
CA PHE A 146 -12.18 5.04 11.62
C PHE A 146 -13.65 5.35 11.82
N PRO A 147 -14.52 5.00 10.84
CA PRO A 147 -15.96 5.27 10.95
C PRO A 147 -16.57 4.40 12.06
N LYS A 148 -17.09 5.04 13.10
CA LYS A 148 -17.66 4.34 14.27
C LYS A 148 -19.00 3.67 14.02
N ASN A 149 -19.73 4.14 13.01
CA ASN A 149 -21.12 3.72 12.74
C ASN A 149 -21.27 3.02 11.39
N ASP A 150 -20.16 2.67 10.73
CA ASP A 150 -20.20 1.95 9.47
C ASP A 150 -19.83 0.48 9.73
N HIS A 151 -20.84 -0.38 9.72
CA HIS A 151 -20.66 -1.83 9.90
C HIS A 151 -19.97 -2.51 8.70
N ASN A 152 -19.86 -1.83 7.58
CA ASN A 152 -19.20 -2.35 6.39
C ASN A 152 -17.70 -1.97 6.33
N PHE A 153 -17.27 -1.07 7.23
CA PHE A 153 -15.85 -0.69 7.29
C PHE A 153 -15.04 -1.78 7.98
N ASP A 154 -14.01 -2.25 7.28
CA ASP A 154 -13.01 -3.16 7.83
C ASP A 154 -11.62 -2.70 7.36
N ALA A 155 -10.68 -2.63 8.29
CA ALA A 155 -9.30 -2.21 7.98
C ALA A 155 -8.53 -3.25 7.14
N ASP A 156 -9.04 -4.47 6.99
CA ASP A 156 -8.48 -5.52 6.14
C ASP A 156 -9.09 -5.51 4.71
N ASP A 157 -10.09 -4.66 4.47
CA ASP A 157 -10.63 -4.45 3.13
C ASP A 157 -9.70 -3.54 2.32
N ILE A 158 -9.26 -4.01 1.14
CA ILE A 158 -8.39 -3.27 0.21
C ILE A 158 -9.02 -1.96 -0.31
N ALA A 159 -10.33 -1.78 -0.13
CA ALA A 159 -11.02 -0.55 -0.48
C ALA A 159 -10.59 0.65 0.37
N TYR A 160 -10.05 0.40 1.57
CA TYR A 160 -9.64 1.41 2.53
C TYR A 160 -8.13 1.41 2.74
N SER A 161 -7.52 2.59 2.71
CA SER A 161 -6.11 2.75 3.09
C SER A 161 -6.06 3.12 4.57
N CYS A 162 -5.50 2.24 5.40
CA CYS A 162 -5.49 2.41 6.85
C CYS A 162 -4.08 2.56 7.40
N ILE A 163 -3.89 3.49 8.34
CA ILE A 163 -2.69 3.59 9.16
C ILE A 163 -3.02 2.92 10.49
N ARG A 164 -2.44 1.76 10.74
CA ARG A 164 -2.76 0.90 11.89
C ARG A 164 -1.73 1.05 13.00
N TYR A 165 -2.19 0.99 14.23
CA TYR A 165 -1.33 0.92 15.41
C TYR A 165 -0.98 -0.54 15.70
N VAL A 166 0.30 -0.88 15.51
CA VAL A 166 0.81 -2.23 15.82
C VAL A 166 1.87 -2.10 16.89
N PRO A 167 1.54 -2.34 18.16
CA PRO A 167 2.53 -2.35 19.22
C PRO A 167 3.50 -3.50 19.00
N SER A 168 4.80 -3.23 19.08
CA SER A 168 5.85 -4.23 18.91
C SER A 168 6.82 -4.16 20.08
N THR A 169 7.30 -5.33 20.52
CA THR A 169 8.40 -5.45 21.48
C THR A 169 9.77 -5.39 20.82
N ALA A 170 9.84 -5.29 19.49
CA ALA A 170 11.09 -5.20 18.75
C ALA A 170 11.73 -3.81 18.94
N GLU A 171 13.04 -3.77 19.18
CA GLU A 171 13.79 -2.50 19.31
C GLU A 171 13.81 -1.68 18.03
N LYS A 172 13.63 -2.33 16.87
CA LYS A 172 13.54 -1.68 15.56
C LYS A 172 12.28 -2.11 14.84
N VAL A 173 11.41 -1.16 14.59
CA VAL A 173 10.24 -1.35 13.72
C VAL A 173 10.62 -0.88 12.32
N THR A 174 10.61 -1.79 11.35
CA THR A 174 10.71 -1.44 9.94
C THR A 174 9.31 -1.31 9.36
N SER A 175 8.98 -0.12 8.82
CA SER A 175 7.77 0.03 8.03
C SER A 175 7.94 -0.69 6.69
N SER A 176 7.05 -1.57 6.35
CA SER A 176 6.94 -2.20 5.02
C SER A 176 6.02 -1.39 4.13
#